data_2cb221de86bd6e9d79f755f1dc5f1fad
#
_entry.id   2cb221de86bd6e9d79f755f1dc5f1fad
#
_cell.length_a   1.000
_cell.length_b   1.000
_cell.length_c   1.000
_cell.angle_alpha   90.00
_cell.angle_beta   90.00
_cell.angle_gamma   90.00
#
_symmetry.space_group_name_H-M   'P 1'
#
loop_
_entity.id
_entity.type
_entity.pdbx_description
1 polymer ?
#
loop_
_entity_poly.entity_id
_entity_poly.type
_entity_poly.pdbx_seq_one_letter_code
_entity_poly.pdbx_strand_id
1 'polypeptide(L)'
;MTETQLVTSIERGEGLIASCMASAGFKYIAIDAVTFREAMKGLGGARGLSDKDYVTQYGYGITTRPPATEVFGVGAQNAAVLKDLTPSNQVAYKRTLLGDDTKATFVSGLEREDFSKLGGCTRSAVTQVFKPEDLKDTYFNPIDKQIEADPRTVAARAKWSSCMRTAGYDYGHPDDIEKELRDQLAKLADGAEPASLTGRSKDALTELQGKERAVGLADFDCLEKFVNSVTTQVEQDLLGR
;
A
#
# COMPACT_ATOMS: atom_id res chain seq x y z
N MET A 1 -14.86 -3.32 12.90
CA MET A 1 -15.79 -2.53 12.01
C MET A 1 -16.41 -3.49 11.01
N THR A 2 -17.72 -3.43 10.72
CA THR A 2 -18.33 -4.26 9.67
C THR A 2 -18.03 -3.67 8.29
N GLU A 3 -18.14 -4.48 7.23
CA GLU A 3 -17.93 -4.00 5.85
C GLU A 3 -18.85 -2.80 5.52
N THR A 4 -20.12 -2.87 5.91
CA THR A 4 -21.07 -1.75 5.72
C THR A 4 -20.64 -0.49 6.48
N GLN A 5 -20.11 -0.63 7.68
CA GLN A 5 -19.58 0.50 8.45
C GLN A 5 -18.34 1.09 7.79
N LEU A 6 -17.45 0.25 7.26
CA LEU A 6 -16.25 0.70 6.53
C LEU A 6 -16.64 1.47 5.27
N VAL A 7 -17.56 0.93 4.47
CA VAL A 7 -18.09 1.60 3.26
C VAL A 7 -18.64 2.97 3.61
N THR A 8 -19.53 3.04 4.63
CA THR A 8 -20.11 4.31 5.07
C THR A 8 -19.04 5.31 5.55
N SER A 9 -18.01 4.81 6.23
CA SER A 9 -16.91 5.64 6.71
C SER A 9 -16.06 6.19 5.55
N ILE A 10 -15.78 5.36 4.53
CA ILE A 10 -15.06 5.78 3.32
C ILE A 10 -15.83 6.87 2.58
N GLU A 11 -17.12 6.65 2.30
CA GLU A 11 -17.95 7.62 1.57
C GLU A 11 -18.09 8.92 2.34
N ARG A 12 -18.25 8.85 3.66
CA ARG A 12 -18.26 10.04 4.49
C ARG A 12 -16.92 10.77 4.47
N GLY A 13 -15.81 10.05 4.55
CA GLY A 13 -14.45 10.61 4.47
C GLY A 13 -14.23 11.34 3.15
N GLU A 14 -14.60 10.71 2.04
CA GLU A 14 -14.50 11.30 0.70
C GLU A 14 -15.36 12.57 0.56
N GLY A 15 -16.57 12.57 1.09
CA GLY A 15 -17.43 13.76 1.13
C GLY A 15 -16.81 14.92 1.93
N LEU A 16 -16.16 14.61 3.05
CA LEU A 16 -15.43 15.60 3.85
C LEU A 16 -14.20 16.15 3.12
N ILE A 17 -13.45 15.28 2.42
CA ILE A 17 -12.32 15.70 1.57
C ILE A 17 -12.81 16.66 0.49
N ALA A 18 -13.89 16.32 -0.22
CA ALA A 18 -14.46 17.16 -1.26
C ALA A 18 -14.87 18.54 -0.71
N SER A 19 -15.51 18.58 0.45
CA SER A 19 -15.91 19.84 1.10
C SER A 19 -14.71 20.70 1.52
N CYS A 20 -13.65 20.07 2.07
CA CYS A 20 -12.43 20.75 2.44
C CYS A 20 -11.72 21.33 1.21
N MET A 21 -11.57 20.56 0.15
CA MET A 21 -10.94 21.00 -1.11
C MET A 21 -11.72 22.16 -1.75
N ALA A 22 -13.05 22.07 -1.76
CA ALA A 22 -13.91 23.17 -2.26
C ALA A 22 -13.72 24.45 -1.44
N SER A 23 -13.60 24.36 -0.12
CA SER A 23 -13.33 25.50 0.75
C SER A 23 -11.96 26.12 0.49
N ALA A 24 -11.01 25.37 -0.03
CA ALA A 24 -9.70 25.85 -0.46
C ALA A 24 -9.67 26.31 -1.93
N GLY A 25 -10.82 26.32 -2.61
CA GLY A 25 -10.94 26.76 -4.01
C GLY A 25 -10.58 25.71 -5.05
N PHE A 26 -10.47 24.44 -4.66
CA PHE A 26 -10.17 23.33 -5.57
C PHE A 26 -11.37 22.43 -5.80
N LYS A 27 -11.54 22.00 -7.03
CA LYS A 27 -12.51 20.94 -7.37
C LYS A 27 -11.93 19.58 -6.94
N TYR A 28 -12.70 18.84 -6.18
CA TYR A 28 -12.43 17.43 -5.87
C TYR A 28 -13.74 16.66 -6.00
N ILE A 29 -13.70 15.48 -6.60
CA ILE A 29 -14.86 14.63 -6.82
C ILE A 29 -14.77 13.49 -5.83
N ALA A 30 -15.70 13.49 -4.86
CA ALA A 30 -15.81 12.41 -3.89
C ALA A 30 -16.04 11.07 -4.61
N ILE A 31 -15.36 10.04 -4.15
CA ILE A 31 -15.36 8.74 -4.79
C ILE A 31 -16.31 7.83 -4.01
N ASP A 32 -17.09 7.06 -4.75
CA ASP A 32 -17.93 6.01 -4.16
C ASP A 32 -17.08 4.80 -3.70
N ALA A 33 -17.66 4.00 -2.82
CA ALA A 33 -17.00 2.84 -2.26
C ALA A 33 -16.65 1.77 -3.31
N VAL A 34 -17.33 1.73 -4.45
CA VAL A 34 -17.03 0.78 -5.54
C VAL A 34 -15.71 1.18 -6.20
N THR A 35 -15.60 2.45 -6.59
CA THR A 35 -14.36 3.01 -7.17
C THR A 35 -13.20 2.89 -6.19
N PHE A 36 -13.46 3.11 -4.90
CA PHE A 36 -12.45 2.96 -3.86
C PHE A 36 -11.96 1.50 -3.72
N ARG A 37 -12.88 0.55 -3.72
CA ARG A 37 -12.57 -0.89 -3.67
C ARG A 37 -11.76 -1.34 -4.89
N GLU A 38 -12.10 -0.86 -6.07
CA GLU A 38 -11.33 -1.14 -7.29
C GLU A 38 -9.89 -0.60 -7.18
N ALA A 39 -9.70 0.57 -6.60
CA ALA A 39 -8.38 1.13 -6.35
C ALA A 39 -7.56 0.35 -5.30
N MET A 40 -8.25 -0.30 -4.37
CA MET A 40 -7.65 -1.15 -3.33
C MET A 40 -7.38 -2.59 -3.77
N LYS A 41 -7.78 -2.99 -4.98
CA LYS A 41 -7.49 -4.33 -5.53
C LYS A 41 -6.02 -4.52 -5.89
N GLY A 42 -5.13 -4.29 -4.92
CA GLY A 42 -3.70 -4.46 -5.06
C GLY A 42 -3.04 -3.47 -6.03
N LEU A 43 -1.73 -3.40 -5.96
CA LEU A 43 -0.93 -2.54 -6.86
C LEU A 43 -1.02 -3.04 -8.31
N GLY A 44 -1.20 -4.34 -8.53
CA GLY A 44 -1.40 -4.96 -9.84
C GLY A 44 -2.69 -4.50 -10.50
N GLY A 45 -3.83 -4.59 -9.79
CA GLY A 45 -5.13 -4.15 -10.27
C GLY A 45 -5.18 -2.67 -10.65
N ALA A 46 -4.54 -1.81 -9.85
CA ALA A 46 -4.43 -0.37 -10.13
C ALA A 46 -3.66 -0.05 -11.43
N ARG A 47 -2.87 -1.00 -11.95
CA ARG A 47 -2.11 -0.89 -13.20
C ARG A 47 -2.67 -1.73 -14.34
N GLY A 48 -3.81 -2.37 -14.15
CA GLY A 48 -4.39 -3.31 -15.11
C GLY A 48 -3.60 -4.62 -15.22
N LEU A 49 -2.80 -4.95 -14.22
CA LEU A 49 -2.07 -6.21 -14.12
C LEU A 49 -2.77 -7.14 -13.12
N SER A 50 -2.62 -8.44 -13.29
CA SER A 50 -2.89 -9.38 -12.19
C SER A 50 -1.83 -9.23 -11.12
N ASP A 51 -2.10 -9.65 -9.88
CA ASP A 51 -1.10 -9.61 -8.80
C ASP A 51 0.15 -10.41 -9.16
N LYS A 52 -0.02 -11.56 -9.81
CA LYS A 52 1.10 -12.37 -10.30
C LYS A 52 1.92 -11.65 -11.36
N ASP A 53 1.27 -10.99 -12.32
CA ASP A 53 1.97 -10.21 -13.36
C ASP A 53 2.71 -9.03 -12.75
N TYR A 54 2.08 -8.37 -11.77
CA TYR A 54 2.72 -7.27 -11.03
C TYR A 54 3.98 -7.75 -10.32
N VAL A 55 3.90 -8.81 -9.53
CA VAL A 55 5.04 -9.37 -8.79
C VAL A 55 6.13 -9.86 -9.74
N THR A 56 5.74 -10.49 -10.85
CA THR A 56 6.69 -10.93 -11.89
C THR A 56 7.47 -9.75 -12.48
N GLN A 57 6.81 -8.63 -12.70
CA GLN A 57 7.42 -7.45 -13.32
C GLN A 57 8.18 -6.58 -12.31
N TYR A 58 7.66 -6.43 -11.11
CA TYR A 58 8.13 -5.45 -10.14
C TYR A 58 8.58 -6.03 -8.79
N GLY A 59 8.30 -7.29 -8.48
CA GLY A 59 8.48 -7.83 -7.14
C GLY A 59 7.59 -7.08 -6.13
N TYR A 60 8.17 -6.59 -5.06
CA TYR A 60 7.50 -5.74 -4.07
C TYR A 60 7.43 -4.25 -4.48
N GLY A 61 8.11 -3.85 -5.55
CA GLY A 61 8.20 -2.46 -5.98
C GLY A 61 9.14 -1.59 -5.13
N ILE A 62 10.01 -2.21 -4.34
CA ILE A 62 10.94 -1.53 -3.44
C ILE A 62 12.11 -0.96 -4.21
N THR A 63 12.80 -1.79 -4.98
CA THR A 63 13.99 -1.41 -5.77
C THR A 63 13.64 -1.15 -7.23
N THR A 64 12.65 -1.85 -7.75
CA THR A 64 12.17 -1.74 -9.14
C THR A 64 11.40 -0.46 -9.39
N ARG A 65 10.79 0.11 -8.34
CA ARG A 65 10.00 1.35 -8.37
C ARG A 65 9.11 1.42 -9.60
N PRO A 66 7.99 0.68 -9.63
CA PRO A 66 7.05 0.78 -10.73
C PRO A 66 6.66 2.25 -10.92
N PRO A 67 6.38 2.70 -12.15
CA PRO A 67 5.92 4.05 -12.39
C PRO A 67 4.81 4.34 -11.41
N ALA A 68 4.94 5.43 -10.64
CA ALA A 68 3.87 5.85 -9.78
C ALA A 68 2.63 5.99 -10.65
N THR A 69 1.67 5.10 -10.47
CA THR A 69 0.32 5.44 -10.87
C THR A 69 0.02 6.66 -10.05
N GLU A 70 -0.21 7.79 -10.70
CA GLU A 70 -0.65 8.99 -10.02
C GLU A 70 -2.06 8.74 -9.47
N VAL A 71 -2.13 7.92 -8.44
CA VAL A 71 -3.35 7.68 -7.66
C VAL A 71 -3.45 8.84 -6.67
N PHE A 72 -3.57 10.05 -7.24
CA PHE A 72 -3.98 11.18 -6.46
C PHE A 72 -5.45 11.02 -6.17
N GLY A 73 -5.78 10.86 -4.87
CA GLY A 73 -7.16 10.80 -4.44
C GLY A 73 -7.97 10.05 -5.47
N VAL A 74 -7.77 8.84 -5.56
CA VAL A 74 -8.54 7.80 -6.22
C VAL A 74 -9.49 8.29 -7.34
N GLY A 75 -9.29 7.77 -8.52
CA GLY A 75 -10.22 7.92 -9.65
C GLY A 75 -9.69 8.81 -10.78
N ALA A 76 -9.98 8.35 -12.00
CA ALA A 76 -9.60 9.04 -13.24
C ALA A 76 -10.13 10.49 -13.31
N GLN A 77 -11.25 10.76 -12.64
CA GLN A 77 -11.87 12.09 -12.63
C GLN A 77 -11.01 13.12 -11.87
N ASN A 78 -10.46 12.75 -10.71
CA ASN A 78 -9.58 13.64 -9.94
C ASN A 78 -8.20 13.81 -10.60
N ALA A 79 -7.71 12.76 -11.28
CA ALA A 79 -6.51 12.87 -12.10
C ALA A 79 -6.69 13.87 -13.27
N ALA A 80 -7.87 13.86 -13.91
CA ALA A 80 -8.21 14.84 -14.95
C ALA A 80 -8.27 16.26 -14.38
N VAL A 81 -8.96 16.45 -13.24
CA VAL A 81 -9.00 17.76 -12.54
C VAL A 81 -7.59 18.28 -12.28
N LEU A 82 -6.70 17.44 -11.74
CA LEU A 82 -5.33 17.83 -11.45
C LEU A 82 -4.56 18.20 -12.72
N LYS A 83 -4.71 17.41 -13.79
CA LYS A 83 -4.04 17.64 -15.07
C LYS A 83 -4.40 18.98 -15.71
N ASP A 84 -5.64 19.44 -15.54
CA ASP A 84 -6.14 20.70 -16.09
C ASP A 84 -5.65 21.94 -15.33
N LEU A 85 -5.00 21.77 -14.18
CA LEU A 85 -4.43 22.87 -13.39
C LEU A 85 -3.07 23.30 -13.93
N THR A 86 -2.73 24.57 -13.70
CA THR A 86 -1.35 25.06 -13.92
C THR A 86 -0.36 24.34 -12.99
N PRO A 87 0.94 24.26 -13.35
CA PRO A 87 1.94 23.59 -12.49
C PRO A 87 1.95 24.09 -11.04
N SER A 88 1.82 25.40 -10.83
CA SER A 88 1.74 25.99 -9.49
C SER A 88 0.50 25.52 -8.72
N ASN A 89 -0.64 25.47 -9.41
CA ASN A 89 -1.89 25.03 -8.81
C ASN A 89 -1.90 23.50 -8.58
N GLN A 90 -1.20 22.72 -9.39
CA GLN A 90 -1.02 21.28 -9.13
C GLN A 90 -0.26 21.04 -7.82
N VAL A 91 0.80 21.80 -7.56
CA VAL A 91 1.53 21.73 -6.28
C VAL A 91 0.63 22.14 -5.11
N ALA A 92 -0.08 23.26 -5.25
CA ALA A 92 -1.01 23.75 -4.23
C ALA A 92 -2.15 22.74 -3.97
N TYR A 93 -2.73 22.17 -5.02
CA TYR A 93 -3.76 21.12 -4.95
C TYR A 93 -3.28 19.92 -4.14
N LYS A 94 -2.11 19.36 -4.52
CA LYS A 94 -1.53 18.20 -3.83
C LYS A 94 -1.27 18.51 -2.36
N ARG A 95 -0.71 19.66 -2.06
CA ARG A 95 -0.43 20.08 -0.68
C ARG A 95 -1.71 20.27 0.13
N THR A 96 -2.74 20.85 -0.46
CA THR A 96 -4.05 21.03 0.19
C THR A 96 -4.70 19.67 0.46
N LEU A 97 -4.65 18.76 -0.51
CA LEU A 97 -5.27 17.44 -0.39
C LEU A 97 -4.52 16.53 0.60
N LEU A 98 -3.20 16.43 0.46
CA LEU A 98 -2.37 15.39 1.10
C LEU A 98 -1.39 15.94 2.15
N GLY A 99 -1.21 17.26 2.24
CA GLY A 99 -0.18 17.85 3.09
C GLY A 99 1.20 17.78 2.45
N ASP A 100 2.24 17.70 3.28
CA ASP A 100 3.63 17.69 2.82
C ASP A 100 4.07 16.32 2.26
N ASP A 101 3.51 15.21 2.76
CA ASP A 101 3.73 13.87 2.20
C ASP A 101 2.68 13.54 1.13
N THR A 102 3.01 13.87 -0.11
CA THR A 102 2.10 13.62 -1.25
C THR A 102 1.92 12.14 -1.62
N LYS A 103 2.60 11.23 -0.93
CA LYS A 103 2.44 9.77 -1.09
C LYS A 103 1.49 9.17 -0.06
N ALA A 104 1.22 9.88 1.03
CA ALA A 104 0.29 9.46 2.08
C ALA A 104 -1.16 9.76 1.66
N THR A 105 -1.74 8.92 0.82
CA THR A 105 -3.14 9.02 0.36
C THR A 105 -4.09 8.31 1.32
N PHE A 106 -5.39 8.60 1.22
CA PHE A 106 -6.41 7.90 2.01
C PHE A 106 -6.38 6.38 1.75
N VAL A 107 -6.21 5.98 0.50
CA VAL A 107 -6.04 4.56 0.11
C VAL A 107 -4.85 3.94 0.83
N SER A 108 -3.67 4.59 0.76
CA SER A 108 -2.46 4.06 1.39
C SER A 108 -2.57 3.99 2.92
N GLY A 109 -3.33 4.88 3.54
CA GLY A 109 -3.62 4.84 4.97
C GLY A 109 -4.51 3.66 5.34
N LEU A 110 -5.51 3.35 4.53
CA LEU A 110 -6.38 2.20 4.74
C LEU A 110 -5.68 0.86 4.46
N GLU A 111 -4.89 0.77 3.38
CA GLU A 111 -4.13 -0.44 3.06
C GLU A 111 -3.12 -0.83 4.14
N ARG A 112 -2.51 0.17 4.78
CA ARG A 112 -1.51 -0.04 5.83
C ARG A 112 -2.10 0.00 7.23
N GLU A 113 -3.39 0.31 7.34
CA GLU A 113 -4.04 0.63 8.62
C GLU A 113 -3.27 1.70 9.44
N ASP A 114 -2.55 2.58 8.75
CA ASP A 114 -1.74 3.65 9.32
C ASP A 114 -2.12 5.00 8.72
N PHE A 115 -2.77 5.82 9.51
CA PHE A 115 -3.19 7.17 9.12
C PHE A 115 -2.26 8.27 9.66
N SER A 116 -1.18 7.92 10.33
CA SER A 116 -0.29 8.88 11.01
C SER A 116 0.34 9.89 10.06
N LYS A 117 0.66 9.46 8.84
CA LYS A 117 1.33 10.27 7.82
C LYS A 117 0.39 11.09 6.94
N LEU A 118 -0.92 10.90 7.07
CA LEU A 118 -1.88 11.68 6.31
C LEU A 118 -1.80 13.16 6.67
N GLY A 119 -1.95 14.02 5.66
CA GLY A 119 -1.95 15.47 5.80
C GLY A 119 -3.15 16.13 5.11
N GLY A 120 -3.19 17.44 5.12
CA GLY A 120 -4.16 18.26 4.39
C GLY A 120 -5.62 17.89 4.67
N CYS A 121 -6.45 18.02 3.65
CA CYS A 121 -7.86 17.68 3.69
C CYS A 121 -8.12 16.21 4.00
N THR A 122 -7.24 15.33 3.56
CA THR A 122 -7.33 13.89 3.85
C THR A 122 -7.25 13.63 5.34
N ARG A 123 -6.26 14.18 6.06
CA ARG A 123 -6.17 14.04 7.51
C ARG A 123 -7.37 14.64 8.22
N SER A 124 -7.79 15.85 7.80
CA SER A 124 -8.96 16.51 8.39
C SER A 124 -10.23 15.66 8.29
N ALA A 125 -10.42 14.96 7.19
CA ALA A 125 -11.54 14.07 6.97
C ALA A 125 -11.43 12.79 7.83
N VAL A 126 -10.26 12.13 7.78
CA VAL A 126 -10.01 10.87 8.48
C VAL A 126 -10.17 11.02 9.99
N THR A 127 -9.70 12.12 10.58
CA THR A 127 -9.87 12.40 12.02
C THR A 127 -11.32 12.57 12.46
N GLN A 128 -12.25 12.81 11.54
CA GLN A 128 -13.68 12.92 11.84
C GLN A 128 -14.44 11.60 11.66
N VAL A 129 -13.81 10.62 11.03
CA VAL A 129 -14.46 9.37 10.61
C VAL A 129 -13.92 8.17 11.38
N PHE A 130 -12.61 8.16 11.64
CA PHE A 130 -11.91 7.07 12.33
C PHE A 130 -11.57 7.47 13.77
N LYS A 131 -11.31 6.48 14.61
CA LYS A 131 -10.99 6.71 16.02
C LYS A 131 -9.58 7.29 16.16
N PRO A 132 -9.33 8.07 17.24
CA PRO A 132 -8.00 8.65 17.48
C PRO A 132 -6.87 7.63 17.57
N GLU A 133 -7.15 6.42 18.06
CA GLU A 133 -6.18 5.32 18.13
C GLU A 133 -5.71 4.85 16.76
N ASP A 134 -6.60 4.88 15.76
CA ASP A 134 -6.31 4.49 14.37
C ASP A 134 -5.39 5.49 13.67
N LEU A 135 -5.18 6.67 14.29
CA LEU A 135 -4.38 7.78 13.74
C LEU A 135 -2.95 7.81 14.28
N LYS A 136 -2.58 6.87 15.13
CA LYS A 136 -1.24 6.81 15.71
C LYS A 136 -0.31 5.99 14.82
N ASP A 137 0.95 6.40 14.74
CA ASP A 137 2.01 5.66 14.03
C ASP A 137 2.34 4.30 14.67
N THR A 138 1.88 4.09 15.90
CA THR A 138 2.02 2.84 16.64
C THR A 138 0.75 1.99 16.63
N TYR A 139 -0.28 2.41 15.87
CA TYR A 139 -1.50 1.62 15.75
C TYR A 139 -1.20 0.27 15.09
N PHE A 140 -1.71 -0.76 15.71
CA PHE A 140 -1.69 -2.10 15.18
C PHE A 140 -3.08 -2.71 15.31
N ASN A 141 -3.63 -3.21 14.20
CA ASN A 141 -4.96 -3.81 14.21
C ASN A 141 -4.95 -5.04 15.15
N PRO A 142 -5.79 -5.06 16.21
CA PRO A 142 -5.85 -6.20 17.11
C PRO A 142 -6.22 -7.52 16.42
N ILE A 143 -6.98 -7.47 15.31
CA ILE A 143 -7.37 -8.65 14.53
C ILE A 143 -6.14 -9.26 13.86
N ASP A 144 -5.24 -8.45 13.31
CA ASP A 144 -4.01 -8.95 12.67
C ASP A 144 -3.16 -9.73 13.64
N LYS A 145 -3.03 -9.24 14.88
CA LYS A 145 -2.35 -10.01 15.95
C LYS A 145 -3.00 -11.35 16.23
N GLN A 146 -4.32 -11.42 16.18
CA GLN A 146 -5.04 -12.66 16.41
C GLN A 146 -4.88 -13.61 15.22
N ILE A 147 -4.94 -13.09 13.98
CA ILE A 147 -4.66 -13.87 12.76
C ILE A 147 -3.24 -14.42 12.82
N GLU A 148 -2.26 -13.58 13.14
CA GLU A 148 -0.85 -13.94 13.25
C GLU A 148 -0.61 -15.02 14.31
N ALA A 149 -1.28 -14.93 15.46
CA ALA A 149 -1.14 -15.85 16.58
C ALA A 149 -1.98 -17.13 16.44
N ASP A 150 -2.91 -17.19 15.48
CA ASP A 150 -3.75 -18.39 15.28
C ASP A 150 -2.89 -19.59 14.91
N PRO A 151 -3.06 -20.75 15.56
CA PRO A 151 -2.28 -21.95 15.28
C PRO A 151 -2.31 -22.39 13.81
N ARG A 152 -3.41 -22.12 13.10
CA ARG A 152 -3.55 -22.44 11.66
C ARG A 152 -2.63 -21.55 10.83
N THR A 153 -2.57 -20.24 11.14
CA THR A 153 -1.67 -19.27 10.49
C THR A 153 -0.21 -19.65 10.77
N VAL A 154 0.14 -19.95 12.02
CA VAL A 154 1.50 -20.38 12.38
C VAL A 154 1.91 -21.65 11.60
N ALA A 155 1.01 -22.64 11.51
CA ALA A 155 1.27 -23.87 10.75
C ALA A 155 1.39 -23.59 9.23
N ALA A 156 0.57 -22.68 8.69
CA ALA A 156 0.62 -22.27 7.29
C ALA A 156 1.94 -21.56 6.95
N ARG A 157 2.44 -20.70 7.84
CA ARG A 157 3.74 -20.02 7.69
C ARG A 157 4.92 -20.99 7.77
N ALA A 158 4.87 -22.00 8.60
CA ALA A 158 5.90 -23.04 8.61
C ALA A 158 6.00 -23.77 7.25
N LYS A 159 4.85 -23.99 6.59
CA LYS A 159 4.82 -24.54 5.23
C LYS A 159 5.35 -23.56 4.20
N TRP A 160 4.98 -22.27 4.32
CA TRP A 160 5.51 -21.21 3.49
C TRP A 160 7.04 -21.11 3.59
N SER A 161 7.60 -21.07 4.81
CA SER A 161 9.05 -21.04 5.01
C SER A 161 9.75 -22.26 4.39
N SER A 162 9.13 -23.43 4.47
CA SER A 162 9.66 -24.65 3.81
C SER A 162 9.60 -24.53 2.28
N CYS A 163 8.54 -23.93 1.74
CA CYS A 163 8.39 -23.65 0.30
C CYS A 163 9.48 -22.67 -0.16
N MET A 164 9.71 -21.59 0.58
CA MET A 164 10.75 -20.60 0.28
C MET A 164 12.15 -21.24 0.27
N ARG A 165 12.46 -22.10 1.26
CA ARG A 165 13.73 -22.84 1.25
C ARG A 165 13.90 -23.74 0.03
N THR A 166 12.80 -24.38 -0.42
CA THR A 166 12.83 -25.18 -1.64
C THR A 166 13.09 -24.33 -2.89
N ALA A 167 12.64 -23.06 -2.88
CA ALA A 167 12.92 -22.08 -3.92
C ALA A 167 14.30 -21.41 -3.80
N GLY A 168 15.09 -21.77 -2.76
CA GLY A 168 16.45 -21.25 -2.55
C GLY A 168 16.52 -20.02 -1.62
N TYR A 169 15.47 -19.71 -0.89
CA TYR A 169 15.38 -18.56 0.01
C TYR A 169 15.10 -18.99 1.45
N ASP A 170 15.96 -18.56 2.38
CA ASP A 170 15.83 -18.92 3.80
C ASP A 170 15.28 -17.73 4.61
N TYR A 171 13.94 -17.61 4.63
CA TYR A 171 13.23 -16.60 5.41
C TYR A 171 12.31 -17.27 6.44
N GLY A 172 12.25 -16.65 7.63
CA GLY A 172 11.35 -17.05 8.71
C GLY A 172 9.95 -16.45 8.58
N HIS A 173 9.88 -15.24 8.04
CA HIS A 173 8.66 -14.45 7.88
C HIS A 173 8.66 -13.69 6.55
N PRO A 174 7.50 -13.47 5.89
CA PRO A 174 7.42 -12.65 4.68
C PRO A 174 8.01 -11.24 4.85
N ASP A 175 7.78 -10.59 5.98
CA ASP A 175 8.28 -9.23 6.25
C ASP A 175 9.82 -9.15 6.26
N ASP A 176 10.51 -10.25 6.54
CA ASP A 176 11.98 -10.29 6.52
C ASP A 176 12.53 -10.00 5.13
N ILE A 177 11.78 -10.38 4.08
CA ILE A 177 12.16 -10.15 2.67
C ILE A 177 12.15 -8.66 2.38
N GLU A 178 11.04 -7.99 2.68
CA GLU A 178 10.93 -6.55 2.42
C GLU A 178 11.96 -5.75 3.22
N LYS A 179 12.15 -6.12 4.48
CA LYS A 179 13.15 -5.49 5.35
C LYS A 179 14.55 -5.62 4.74
N GLU A 180 14.93 -6.82 4.31
CA GLU A 180 16.23 -7.07 3.70
C GLU A 180 16.41 -6.24 2.42
N LEU A 181 15.41 -6.20 1.53
CA LEU A 181 15.46 -5.42 0.30
C LEU A 181 15.60 -3.91 0.57
N ARG A 182 14.86 -3.38 1.55
CA ARG A 182 14.98 -1.97 1.98
C ARG A 182 16.36 -1.67 2.53
N ASP A 183 16.88 -2.53 3.39
CA ASP A 183 18.22 -2.38 3.99
C ASP A 183 19.32 -2.43 2.93
N GLN A 184 19.21 -3.32 1.94
CA GLN A 184 20.16 -3.42 0.82
C GLN A 184 20.07 -2.18 -0.07
N LEU A 185 18.87 -1.72 -0.41
CA LEU A 185 18.67 -0.50 -1.20
C LEU A 185 19.23 0.73 -0.48
N ALA A 186 18.98 0.87 0.82
CA ALA A 186 19.46 2.00 1.62
C ALA A 186 21.01 2.04 1.63
N LYS A 187 21.66 0.89 1.84
CA LYS A 187 23.13 0.78 1.79
C LYS A 187 23.68 1.11 0.41
N LEU A 188 23.03 0.65 -0.65
CA LEU A 188 23.45 0.89 -2.02
C LEU A 188 23.29 2.35 -2.43
N ALA A 189 22.19 2.97 -2.03
CA ALA A 189 21.86 4.35 -2.38
C ALA A 189 22.67 5.38 -1.59
N ASP A 190 23.09 5.04 -0.35
CA ASP A 190 23.86 5.92 0.57
C ASP A 190 23.31 7.35 0.62
N GLY A 191 21.99 7.46 0.75
CA GLY A 191 21.26 8.73 0.77
C GLY A 191 20.97 9.36 -0.60
N ALA A 192 21.47 8.80 -1.69
CA ALA A 192 21.15 9.27 -3.05
C ALA A 192 19.81 8.70 -3.54
N GLU A 193 19.19 9.39 -4.51
CA GLU A 193 18.04 8.84 -5.22
C GLU A 193 18.48 7.65 -6.09
N PRO A 194 17.84 6.48 -5.99
CA PRO A 194 18.23 5.29 -6.78
C PRO A 194 18.28 5.52 -8.29
N ALA A 195 17.43 6.40 -8.83
CA ALA A 195 17.44 6.76 -10.24
C ALA A 195 18.69 7.56 -10.66
N SER A 196 19.43 8.15 -9.71
CA SER A 196 20.66 8.90 -9.97
C SER A 196 21.92 8.07 -9.90
N LEU A 197 21.83 6.80 -9.53
CA LEU A 197 22.98 5.90 -9.41
C LEU A 197 23.63 5.63 -10.78
N THR A 198 24.96 5.59 -10.79
CA THR A 198 25.77 5.36 -12.00
C THR A 198 26.87 4.32 -11.74
N GLY A 199 27.51 3.83 -12.80
CA GLY A 199 28.63 2.89 -12.71
C GLY A 199 28.28 1.64 -11.89
N ARG A 200 29.17 1.20 -11.01
CA ARG A 200 29.01 -0.01 -10.21
C ARG A 200 27.77 -0.01 -9.32
N SER A 201 27.34 1.15 -8.81
CA SER A 201 26.13 1.25 -7.98
C SER A 201 24.87 1.01 -8.82
N LYS A 202 24.86 1.43 -10.08
CA LYS A 202 23.78 1.13 -11.02
C LYS A 202 23.72 -0.36 -11.36
N ASP A 203 24.88 -0.99 -11.58
CA ASP A 203 24.93 -2.43 -11.85
C ASP A 203 24.43 -3.23 -10.65
N ALA A 204 24.86 -2.90 -9.44
CA ALA A 204 24.39 -3.51 -8.20
C ALA A 204 22.89 -3.28 -7.96
N LEU A 205 22.33 -2.11 -8.33
CA LEU A 205 20.89 -1.87 -8.29
C LEU A 205 20.16 -2.80 -9.27
N THR A 206 20.69 -3.01 -10.45
CA THR A 206 20.09 -3.93 -11.44
C THR A 206 20.07 -5.37 -10.94
N GLU A 207 21.13 -5.82 -10.27
CA GLU A 207 21.18 -7.14 -9.62
C GLU A 207 20.15 -7.25 -8.48
N LEU A 208 20.05 -6.22 -7.63
CA LEU A 208 19.10 -6.16 -6.54
C LEU A 208 17.64 -6.18 -7.04
N GLN A 209 17.37 -5.49 -8.14
CA GLN A 209 16.07 -5.54 -8.82
C GLN A 209 15.75 -6.93 -9.38
N GLY A 210 16.74 -7.62 -9.90
CA GLY A 210 16.61 -9.02 -10.33
C GLY A 210 16.26 -9.94 -9.16
N LYS A 211 17.00 -9.78 -8.03
CA LYS A 211 16.74 -10.51 -6.80
C LYS A 211 15.32 -10.24 -6.26
N GLU A 212 14.90 -8.97 -6.22
CA GLU A 212 13.57 -8.60 -5.74
C GLU A 212 12.46 -9.30 -6.53
N ARG A 213 12.53 -9.29 -7.86
CA ARG A 213 11.53 -9.97 -8.70
C ARG A 213 11.53 -11.48 -8.47
N ALA A 214 12.69 -12.10 -8.36
CA ALA A 214 12.81 -13.53 -8.19
C ALA A 214 12.28 -13.99 -6.82
N VAL A 215 12.67 -13.30 -5.74
CA VAL A 215 12.19 -13.65 -4.41
C VAL A 215 10.71 -13.31 -4.24
N GLY A 216 10.25 -12.19 -4.80
CA GLY A 216 8.83 -11.81 -4.75
C GLY A 216 7.93 -12.81 -5.44
N LEU A 217 8.34 -13.35 -6.60
CA LEU A 217 7.57 -14.38 -7.30
C LEU A 217 7.52 -15.69 -6.50
N ALA A 218 8.63 -16.10 -5.89
CA ALA A 218 8.68 -17.28 -5.04
C ALA A 218 7.79 -17.10 -3.79
N ASP A 219 7.83 -15.93 -3.16
CA ASP A 219 6.98 -15.58 -2.03
C ASP A 219 5.50 -15.61 -2.41
N PHE A 220 5.13 -14.95 -3.50
CA PHE A 220 3.76 -14.95 -4.02
C PHE A 220 3.23 -16.37 -4.22
N ASP A 221 3.96 -17.23 -4.93
CA ASP A 221 3.54 -18.60 -5.20
C ASP A 221 3.44 -19.43 -3.90
N CYS A 222 4.32 -19.20 -2.91
CA CYS A 222 4.29 -19.88 -1.62
C CYS A 222 3.14 -19.36 -0.72
N LEU A 223 2.87 -18.05 -0.71
CA LEU A 223 1.74 -17.45 0.02
C LEU A 223 0.40 -17.96 -0.53
N GLU A 224 0.20 -17.89 -1.83
CA GLU A 224 -1.01 -18.40 -2.49
C GLU A 224 -1.26 -19.88 -2.16
N LYS A 225 -0.20 -20.68 -2.15
CA LYS A 225 -0.32 -22.12 -1.93
C LYS A 225 -0.62 -22.49 -0.49
N PHE A 226 -0.12 -21.76 0.49
CA PHE A 226 -0.11 -22.24 1.88
C PHE A 226 -0.74 -21.27 2.89
N VAL A 227 -0.78 -19.96 2.63
CA VAL A 227 -1.11 -18.96 3.64
C VAL A 227 -2.43 -18.26 3.36
N ASN A 228 -2.62 -17.68 2.17
CA ASN A 228 -3.71 -16.74 1.88
C ASN A 228 -5.10 -17.30 2.21
N SER A 229 -5.39 -18.55 1.81
CA SER A 229 -6.69 -19.18 2.12
C SER A 229 -6.88 -19.44 3.63
N VAL A 230 -5.80 -19.74 4.34
CA VAL A 230 -5.85 -19.99 5.78
C VAL A 230 -6.08 -18.69 6.55
N THR A 231 -5.34 -17.63 6.24
CA THR A 231 -5.50 -16.33 6.91
C THR A 231 -6.89 -15.74 6.64
N THR A 232 -7.40 -15.84 5.41
CA THR A 232 -8.75 -15.44 5.07
C THR A 232 -9.81 -16.19 5.91
N GLN A 233 -9.66 -17.51 6.07
CA GLN A 233 -10.59 -18.29 6.89
C GLN A 233 -10.50 -17.91 8.36
N VAL A 234 -9.28 -17.71 8.88
CA VAL A 234 -9.08 -17.25 10.27
C VAL A 234 -9.72 -15.90 10.49
N GLU A 235 -9.54 -14.96 9.59
CA GLU A 235 -10.16 -13.65 9.66
C GLU A 235 -11.70 -13.74 9.67
N GLN A 236 -12.28 -14.54 8.77
CA GLN A 236 -13.72 -14.76 8.73
C GLN A 236 -14.25 -15.33 10.05
N ASP A 237 -13.57 -16.33 10.61
CA ASP A 237 -13.94 -16.93 11.90
C ASP A 237 -13.88 -15.92 13.04
N LEU A 238 -12.85 -15.06 13.07
CA LEU A 238 -12.69 -14.00 14.08
C LEU A 238 -13.77 -12.91 13.96
N LEU A 239 -14.21 -12.62 12.75
CA LEU A 239 -15.26 -11.64 12.46
C LEU A 239 -16.68 -12.21 12.59
N GLY A 240 -16.83 -13.52 12.84
CA GLY A 240 -18.11 -14.20 12.95
C GLY A 240 -18.88 -14.28 11.63
N ARG A 241 -18.18 -14.47 10.54
CA ARG A 241 -18.74 -14.56 9.17
C ARG A 241 -18.65 -15.98 8.60
#